data_513f9c0e439d535e3ec5c23359e0285e
#
_entry.id   513f9c0e439d535e3ec5c23359e0285e
#
_cell.length_a   1.000
_cell.length_b   1.000
_cell.length_c   1.000
_cell.angle_alpha   90.00
_cell.angle_beta   90.00
_cell.angle_gamma   90.00
#
_symmetry.space_group_name_H-M   'P 1'
#
loop_
_entity.id
_entity.type
_entity.pdbx_description
1 polymer ?
#
loop_
_entity_poly.entity_id
_entity_poly.type
_entity_poly.pdbx_seq_one_letter_code
_entity_poly.pdbx_strand_id
1 'polypeptide(L)'
;MTRNNKPYASLLIYKDARVDQRILDETFGPLNWQRSHEVIDGRLYCTVSIWDEQKKVWVSKQDVGTESNTEKEKGQASDSFKRACFNWGIGRELYTAPRISVYLNDGEFFQKGDKIQMTAVFHVRHIEYDNDGNICGLTVCDRQGNIRYQFPNTRQQ
;
A
#
# COMPACT_ATOMS: atom_id res chain seq x y z
N MET A 1 -21.01 -0.06 -0.26
CA MET A 1 -21.54 -0.85 -1.38
C MET A 1 -22.38 -1.98 -0.82
N THR A 2 -23.42 -2.44 -1.53
CA THR A 2 -24.25 -3.57 -1.10
C THR A 2 -24.27 -4.65 -2.18
N ARG A 3 -24.24 -5.91 -1.77
CA ARG A 3 -24.42 -7.07 -2.64
C ARG A 3 -25.31 -8.07 -1.92
N ASN A 4 -26.37 -8.55 -2.58
CA ASN A 4 -27.39 -9.42 -1.97
C ASN A 4 -27.96 -8.81 -0.67
N ASN A 5 -28.29 -7.51 -0.68
CA ASN A 5 -28.76 -6.72 0.48
C ASN A 5 -27.85 -6.68 1.71
N LYS A 6 -26.59 -7.18 1.62
CA LYS A 6 -25.61 -7.05 2.70
C LYS A 6 -24.53 -6.03 2.31
N PRO A 7 -24.15 -5.13 3.21
CA PRO A 7 -23.07 -4.21 2.96
C PRO A 7 -21.72 -4.96 2.90
N TYR A 8 -20.84 -4.51 2.03
CA TYR A 8 -19.49 -5.02 1.96
C TYR A 8 -18.47 -3.90 1.81
N ALA A 9 -17.26 -4.15 2.31
CA ALA A 9 -16.10 -3.30 2.13
C ALA A 9 -15.17 -3.89 1.07
N SER A 10 -14.69 -3.05 0.17
CA SER A 10 -13.55 -3.36 -0.69
C SER A 10 -12.30 -2.86 0.01
N LEU A 11 -11.37 -3.75 0.29
CA LEU A 11 -10.15 -3.43 1.01
C LEU A 11 -8.97 -3.32 0.03
N LEU A 12 -8.06 -2.41 0.35
CA LEU A 12 -6.79 -2.24 -0.35
C LEU A 12 -5.65 -2.53 0.62
N ILE A 13 -4.68 -3.31 0.16
CA ILE A 13 -3.41 -3.48 0.88
C ILE A 13 -2.57 -2.23 0.62
N TYR A 14 -1.98 -1.69 1.67
CA TYR A 14 -1.06 -0.57 1.58
C TYR A 14 0.14 -0.78 2.52
N LYS A 15 1.23 -0.10 2.24
CA LYS A 15 2.41 -0.03 3.09
C LYS A 15 2.66 1.39 3.58
N ASP A 16 3.25 1.51 4.75
CA ASP A 16 3.75 2.76 5.29
C ASP A 16 5.08 3.14 4.59
N ALA A 17 5.31 4.43 4.38
CA ALA A 17 6.55 4.93 3.77
C ALA A 17 7.82 4.55 4.54
N ARG A 18 7.71 4.25 5.85
CA ARG A 18 8.83 3.74 6.66
C ARG A 18 9.30 2.35 6.24
N VAL A 19 8.41 1.57 5.62
CA VAL A 19 8.78 0.27 5.03
C VAL A 19 9.73 0.49 3.86
N ASP A 20 9.45 1.47 2.99
CA ASP A 20 10.33 1.83 1.88
C ASP A 20 11.70 2.30 2.36
N GLN A 21 11.75 3.15 3.39
CA GLN A 21 13.00 3.61 3.99
C GLN A 21 13.82 2.43 4.52
N ARG A 22 13.19 1.53 5.26
CA ARG A 22 13.87 0.34 5.79
C ARG A 22 14.44 -0.54 4.67
N ILE A 23 13.68 -0.78 3.60
CA ILE A 23 14.14 -1.56 2.46
C ILE A 23 15.35 -0.90 1.80
N LEU A 24 15.33 0.43 1.63
CA LEU A 24 16.45 1.18 1.06
C LEU A 24 17.69 1.10 1.98
N ASP A 25 17.51 1.25 3.30
CA ASP A 25 18.57 1.13 4.29
C ASP A 25 19.21 -0.27 4.31
N GLU A 26 18.36 -1.31 4.30
CA GLU A 26 18.80 -2.71 4.32
C GLU A 26 19.48 -3.13 3.02
N THR A 27 19.03 -2.60 1.87
CA THR A 27 19.52 -3.02 0.55
C THR A 27 20.78 -2.26 0.14
N PHE A 28 20.84 -0.97 0.37
CA PHE A 28 21.91 -0.09 -0.13
C PHE A 28 22.79 0.48 0.99
N GLY A 29 22.31 0.43 2.24
CA GLY A 29 22.91 1.14 3.37
C GLY A 29 22.39 2.58 3.48
N PRO A 30 22.28 3.11 4.71
CA PRO A 30 21.65 4.41 4.95
C PRO A 30 22.42 5.62 4.37
N LEU A 31 23.68 5.44 3.97
CA LEU A 31 24.50 6.49 3.37
C LEU A 31 24.54 6.46 1.85
N ASN A 32 23.99 5.41 1.23
CA ASN A 32 24.07 5.18 -0.21
C ASN A 32 22.74 5.45 -0.93
N TRP A 33 21.79 6.06 -0.26
CA TRP A 33 20.58 6.58 -0.89
C TRP A 33 20.19 7.93 -0.29
N GLN A 34 19.49 8.72 -1.06
CA GLN A 34 18.97 10.01 -0.64
C GLN A 34 17.65 10.32 -1.32
N ARG A 35 16.89 11.24 -0.76
CA ARG A 35 15.65 11.75 -1.40
C ARG A 35 15.60 13.27 -1.34
N SER A 36 14.97 13.84 -2.35
CA SER A 36 14.60 15.26 -2.38
C SER A 36 13.17 15.41 -2.86
N HIS A 37 12.56 16.54 -2.51
CA HIS A 37 11.24 16.90 -2.99
C HIS A 37 11.33 18.24 -3.69
N GLU A 38 10.60 18.38 -4.79
CA GLU A 38 10.48 19.64 -5.54
C GLU A 38 9.05 19.82 -6.05
N VAL A 39 8.66 21.07 -6.25
CA VAL A 39 7.35 21.40 -6.83
C VAL A 39 7.55 21.73 -8.29
N ILE A 40 6.92 20.98 -9.18
CA ILE A 40 6.92 21.19 -10.62
C ILE A 40 5.46 21.35 -11.06
N ASP A 41 5.13 22.48 -11.69
CA ASP A 41 3.77 22.81 -12.14
C ASP A 41 2.70 22.62 -11.05
N GLY A 42 3.01 23.06 -9.82
CA GLY A 42 2.11 22.99 -8.67
C GLY A 42 1.93 21.57 -8.08
N ARG A 43 2.70 20.58 -8.51
CA ARG A 43 2.67 19.21 -8.02
C ARG A 43 3.96 18.85 -7.31
N LEU A 44 3.86 18.13 -6.21
CA LEU A 44 5.02 17.69 -5.43
C LEU A 44 5.58 16.39 -6.00
N TYR A 45 6.82 16.46 -6.46
CA TYR A 45 7.61 15.32 -6.91
C TYR A 45 8.60 14.88 -5.83
N CYS A 46 8.89 13.60 -5.78
CA CYS A 46 9.98 13.04 -4.98
C CYS A 46 10.98 12.36 -5.91
N THR A 47 12.24 12.70 -5.75
CA THR A 47 13.38 12.02 -6.38
C THR A 47 14.03 11.12 -5.34
N VAL A 48 14.18 9.85 -5.63
CA VAL A 48 14.98 8.88 -4.86
C VAL A 48 16.22 8.54 -5.68
N SER A 49 17.40 8.80 -5.10
CA SER A 49 18.69 8.56 -5.73
C SER A 49 19.45 7.49 -4.97
N ILE A 50 20.10 6.60 -5.70
CA ILE A 50 20.93 5.50 -5.17
C ILE A 50 22.31 5.64 -5.76
N TRP A 51 23.34 5.47 -4.93
CA TRP A 51 24.72 5.50 -5.35
C TRP A 51 25.09 4.21 -6.09
N ASP A 52 25.54 4.34 -7.34
CA ASP A 52 26.10 3.24 -8.13
C ASP A 52 27.62 3.20 -7.93
N GLU A 53 28.09 2.25 -7.14
CA GLU A 53 29.50 2.14 -6.79
C GLU A 53 30.39 1.79 -7.99
N GLN A 54 29.86 1.06 -8.97
CA GLN A 54 30.61 0.69 -10.18
C GLN A 54 30.80 1.88 -11.13
N LYS A 55 29.74 2.66 -11.32
CA LYS A 55 29.75 3.83 -12.22
C LYS A 55 30.20 5.11 -11.52
N LYS A 56 30.28 5.10 -10.17
CA LYS A 56 30.61 6.28 -9.35
C LYS A 56 29.66 7.47 -9.61
N VAL A 57 28.38 7.18 -9.74
CA VAL A 57 27.34 8.19 -10.01
C VAL A 57 26.10 7.94 -9.14
N TRP A 58 25.38 9.01 -8.88
CA TRP A 58 24.01 8.91 -8.34
C TRP A 58 23.04 8.61 -9.49
N VAL A 59 22.33 7.49 -9.38
CA VAL A 59 21.22 7.17 -10.28
C VAL A 59 19.93 7.60 -9.61
N SER A 60 19.10 8.36 -10.32
CA SER A 60 17.91 8.98 -9.76
C SER A 60 16.65 8.55 -10.50
N LYS A 61 15.57 8.34 -9.74
CA LYS A 61 14.22 8.11 -10.28
C LYS A 61 13.23 8.98 -9.53
N GLN A 62 12.30 9.58 -10.25
CA GLN A 62 11.35 10.56 -9.75
C GLN A 62 9.92 10.13 -10.01
N ASP A 63 9.01 10.51 -9.13
CA ASP A 63 7.57 10.39 -9.36
C ASP A 63 6.80 11.47 -8.60
N VAL A 64 5.54 11.68 -9.02
CA VAL A 64 4.64 12.69 -8.48
C VAL A 64 3.73 12.11 -7.42
N GLY A 65 3.48 12.86 -6.35
CA GLY A 65 2.49 12.52 -5.33
C GLY A 65 1.11 13.11 -5.62
N THR A 66 0.08 12.37 -5.25
CA THR A 66 -1.29 12.85 -5.24
C THR A 66 -1.66 13.44 -3.88
N GLU A 67 -2.52 14.46 -3.86
CA GLU A 67 -3.00 15.05 -2.63
C GLU A 67 -3.90 14.06 -1.85
N SER A 68 -3.70 14.01 -0.53
CA SER A 68 -4.59 13.29 0.39
C SER A 68 -5.77 14.18 0.81
N ASN A 69 -6.94 13.58 1.05
CA ASN A 69 -8.13 14.31 1.49
C ASN A 69 -8.08 14.79 2.94
N THR A 70 -7.15 14.28 3.76
CA THR A 70 -7.11 14.54 5.21
C THR A 70 -5.91 15.35 5.68
N GLU A 71 -4.72 15.11 5.15
CA GLU A 71 -3.48 15.86 5.45
C GLU A 71 -2.74 16.08 4.12
N LYS A 72 -3.14 17.11 3.39
CA LYS A 72 -2.73 17.31 1.98
C LYS A 72 -1.22 17.26 1.77
N GLU A 73 -0.46 18.11 2.44
CA GLU A 73 0.98 18.24 2.21
C GLU A 73 1.77 17.00 2.67
N LYS A 74 1.50 16.52 3.87
CA LYS A 74 2.18 15.33 4.44
C LYS A 74 1.81 14.06 3.67
N GLY A 75 0.54 13.95 3.29
CA GLY A 75 0.05 12.84 2.45
C GLY A 75 0.71 12.83 1.08
N GLN A 76 0.82 13.99 0.44
CA GLN A 76 1.42 14.14 -0.88
C GLN A 76 2.92 13.83 -0.87
N ALA A 77 3.66 14.30 0.16
CA ALA A 77 5.09 13.98 0.31
C ALA A 77 5.33 12.48 0.53
N SER A 78 4.50 11.83 1.36
CA SER A 78 4.58 10.39 1.58
C SER A 78 4.20 9.59 0.33
N ASP A 79 3.20 10.03 -0.42
CA ASP A 79 2.77 9.38 -1.65
C ASP A 79 3.82 9.49 -2.76
N SER A 80 4.37 10.71 -3.00
CA SER A 80 5.43 10.91 -3.99
C SER A 80 6.66 10.05 -3.70
N PHE A 81 7.05 9.92 -2.42
CA PHE A 81 8.17 9.07 -2.02
C PHE A 81 7.89 7.59 -2.30
N LYS A 82 6.72 7.06 -1.89
CA LYS A 82 6.35 5.66 -2.18
C LYS A 82 6.31 5.37 -3.67
N ARG A 83 5.85 6.32 -4.49
CA ARG A 83 5.81 6.19 -5.95
C ARG A 83 7.21 6.24 -6.57
N ALA A 84 8.10 7.10 -6.07
CA ALA A 84 9.50 7.11 -6.49
C ALA A 84 10.19 5.78 -6.14
N CYS A 85 9.91 5.20 -4.96
CA CYS A 85 10.39 3.88 -4.56
C CYS A 85 9.84 2.75 -5.46
N PHE A 86 8.59 2.86 -5.92
CA PHE A 86 8.01 1.92 -6.87
C PHE A 86 8.81 1.84 -8.17
N ASN A 87 9.39 2.94 -8.64
CA ASN A 87 10.28 2.96 -9.80
C ASN A 87 11.59 2.17 -9.55
N TRP A 88 11.96 1.97 -8.30
CA TRP A 88 13.08 1.11 -7.87
C TRP A 88 12.68 -0.36 -7.62
N GLY A 89 11.41 -0.69 -7.80
CA GLY A 89 10.89 -2.04 -7.60
C GLY A 89 10.20 -2.26 -6.23
N ILE A 90 10.27 -1.30 -5.32
CA ILE A 90 9.75 -1.44 -3.96
C ILE A 90 8.23 -1.24 -3.96
N GLY A 91 7.48 -2.24 -3.50
CA GLY A 91 6.03 -2.19 -3.38
C GLY A 91 5.26 -2.57 -4.63
N ARG A 92 5.93 -3.06 -5.68
CA ARG A 92 5.28 -3.54 -6.92
C ARG A 92 4.38 -4.73 -6.65
N GLU A 93 4.76 -5.59 -5.72
CA GLU A 93 4.00 -6.75 -5.28
C GLU A 93 2.58 -6.41 -4.81
N LEU A 94 2.36 -5.22 -4.26
CA LEU A 94 1.04 -4.81 -3.78
C LEU A 94 0.00 -4.65 -4.91
N TYR A 95 0.46 -4.42 -6.14
CA TYR A 95 -0.42 -4.32 -7.32
C TYR A 95 -0.87 -5.67 -7.84
N THR A 96 -0.26 -6.76 -7.37
CA THR A 96 -0.65 -8.13 -7.71
C THR A 96 -1.69 -8.70 -6.73
N ALA A 97 -2.07 -7.91 -5.70
CA ALA A 97 -3.04 -8.32 -4.70
C ALA A 97 -4.40 -8.63 -5.34
N PRO A 98 -5.06 -9.71 -4.91
CA PRO A 98 -6.41 -10.02 -5.36
C PRO A 98 -7.38 -8.95 -4.89
N ARG A 99 -8.53 -8.83 -5.57
CA ARG A 99 -9.61 -7.95 -5.10
C ARG A 99 -10.18 -8.48 -3.79
N ILE A 100 -9.94 -7.77 -2.69
CA ILE A 100 -10.41 -8.14 -1.37
C ILE A 100 -11.78 -7.54 -1.13
N SER A 101 -12.80 -8.39 -0.94
CA SER A 101 -14.16 -7.96 -0.60
C SER A 101 -14.61 -8.70 0.65
N VAL A 102 -15.00 -7.95 1.69
CA VAL A 102 -15.41 -8.48 2.99
C VAL A 102 -16.84 -8.02 3.29
N TYR A 103 -17.74 -8.98 3.54
CA TYR A 103 -19.07 -8.65 4.04
C TYR A 103 -18.99 -8.12 5.47
N LEU A 104 -19.74 -7.05 5.73
CA LEU A 104 -19.79 -6.44 7.05
C LEU A 104 -20.90 -7.09 7.89
N ASN A 105 -20.59 -7.39 9.14
CA ASN A 105 -21.53 -7.86 10.13
C ASN A 105 -22.23 -6.68 10.81
N ASP A 106 -23.34 -6.95 11.52
CA ASP A 106 -24.02 -5.97 12.35
C ASP A 106 -23.05 -5.38 13.39
N GLY A 107 -23.06 -4.04 13.54
CA GLY A 107 -22.11 -3.33 14.40
C GLY A 107 -20.77 -2.96 13.77
N GLU A 108 -20.45 -3.48 12.57
CA GLU A 108 -19.21 -3.15 11.85
C GLU A 108 -19.36 -1.94 10.92
N PHE A 109 -20.55 -1.39 10.85
CA PHE A 109 -20.87 -0.20 10.05
C PHE A 109 -22.04 0.57 10.66
N PHE A 110 -22.17 1.83 10.29
CA PHE A 110 -23.37 2.63 10.55
C PHE A 110 -23.72 3.47 9.33
N GLN A 111 -24.97 3.85 9.23
CA GLN A 111 -25.44 4.72 8.17
C GLN A 111 -25.31 6.18 8.61
N LYS A 112 -24.68 6.99 7.77
CA LYS A 112 -24.56 8.45 7.94
C LYS A 112 -25.10 9.13 6.69
N GLY A 113 -26.37 9.54 6.76
CA GLY A 113 -27.09 9.98 5.57
C GLY A 113 -27.21 8.86 4.54
N ASP A 114 -26.88 9.13 3.29
CA ASP A 114 -26.91 8.15 2.20
C ASP A 114 -25.63 7.27 2.11
N LYS A 115 -24.67 7.45 3.03
CA LYS A 115 -23.38 6.74 3.02
C LYS A 115 -23.31 5.73 4.15
N ILE A 116 -22.81 4.54 3.84
CA ILE A 116 -22.40 3.54 4.83
C ILE A 116 -20.98 3.85 5.26
N GLN A 117 -20.78 4.04 6.57
CA GLN A 117 -19.49 4.28 7.17
C GLN A 117 -19.04 3.03 7.95
N MET A 118 -17.88 2.47 7.59
CA MET A 118 -17.31 1.29 8.24
C MET A 118 -16.64 1.68 9.55
N THR A 119 -16.85 0.89 10.60
CA THR A 119 -16.17 0.96 11.89
C THR A 119 -15.21 -0.20 12.11
N ALA A 120 -15.39 -1.29 11.37
CA ALA A 120 -14.52 -2.45 11.43
C ALA A 120 -13.10 -2.13 10.97
N VAL A 121 -12.12 -2.78 11.59
CA VAL A 121 -10.71 -2.73 11.21
C VAL A 121 -10.27 -4.13 10.83
N PHE A 122 -9.61 -4.23 9.68
CA PHE A 122 -9.07 -5.46 9.16
C PHE A 122 -7.55 -5.36 9.07
N HIS A 123 -6.86 -6.48 9.20
CA HIS A 123 -5.42 -6.57 9.05
C HIS A 123 -5.03 -7.83 8.28
N VAL A 124 -3.90 -7.77 7.60
CA VAL A 124 -3.30 -8.93 6.95
C VAL A 124 -2.66 -9.80 8.02
N ARG A 125 -3.12 -11.04 8.14
CA ARG A 125 -2.56 -12.05 9.05
C ARG A 125 -1.44 -12.85 8.39
N HIS A 126 -1.58 -13.12 7.09
CA HIS A 126 -0.65 -13.93 6.33
C HIS A 126 -0.61 -13.45 4.88
N ILE A 127 0.58 -13.47 4.29
CA ILE A 127 0.81 -13.13 2.90
C ILE A 127 1.92 -14.04 2.36
N GLU A 128 1.74 -14.57 1.15
CA GLU A 128 2.70 -15.40 0.44
C GLU A 128 2.97 -14.80 -0.93
N TYR A 129 4.19 -14.98 -1.40
CA TYR A 129 4.65 -14.53 -2.71
C TYR A 129 5.12 -15.73 -3.53
N ASP A 130 4.85 -15.70 -4.84
CA ASP A 130 5.42 -16.62 -5.80
C ASP A 130 6.87 -16.24 -6.18
N ASN A 131 7.50 -17.01 -7.05
CA ASN A 131 8.87 -16.79 -7.51
C ASN A 131 9.05 -15.47 -8.28
N ASP A 132 7.98 -14.92 -8.83
CA ASP A 132 7.96 -13.65 -9.57
C ASP A 132 7.66 -12.45 -8.64
N GLY A 133 7.46 -12.71 -7.33
CA GLY A 133 7.13 -11.70 -6.33
C GLY A 133 5.66 -11.30 -6.33
N ASN A 134 4.77 -12.02 -7.00
CA ASN A 134 3.33 -11.76 -6.96
C ASN A 134 2.69 -12.35 -5.70
N ILE A 135 1.67 -11.71 -5.18
CA ILE A 135 0.90 -12.23 -4.05
C ILE A 135 0.11 -13.47 -4.50
N CYS A 136 0.54 -14.64 -4.03
CA CYS A 136 -0.11 -15.93 -4.33
C CYS A 136 -0.92 -16.48 -3.14
N GLY A 137 -0.71 -15.97 -1.92
CA GLY A 137 -1.50 -16.30 -0.74
C GLY A 137 -1.78 -15.09 0.13
N LEU A 138 -3.02 -14.97 0.64
CA LEU A 138 -3.42 -13.84 1.47
C LEU A 138 -4.52 -14.25 2.45
N THR A 139 -4.34 -13.93 3.74
CA THR A 139 -5.37 -14.06 4.76
C THR A 139 -5.59 -12.73 5.46
N VAL A 140 -6.84 -12.26 5.47
CA VAL A 140 -7.26 -11.04 6.15
C VAL A 140 -8.18 -11.40 7.31
N CYS A 141 -7.91 -10.82 8.48
CA CYS A 141 -8.64 -11.03 9.73
C CYS A 141 -9.24 -9.72 10.27
N ASP A 142 -10.26 -9.86 11.11
CA ASP A 142 -10.75 -8.78 11.95
C ASP A 142 -9.89 -8.63 13.23
N ARG A 143 -10.27 -7.69 14.12
CA ARG A 143 -9.56 -7.44 15.38
C ARG A 143 -9.55 -8.63 16.33
N GLN A 144 -10.55 -9.51 16.24
CA GLN A 144 -10.69 -10.72 17.07
C GLN A 144 -9.88 -11.90 16.51
N GLY A 145 -9.27 -11.75 15.31
CA GLY A 145 -8.52 -12.80 14.64
C GLY A 145 -9.36 -13.74 13.79
N ASN A 146 -10.66 -13.47 13.61
CA ASN A 146 -11.50 -14.27 12.72
C ASN A 146 -11.12 -14.00 11.26
N ILE A 147 -11.00 -15.06 10.45
CA ILE A 147 -10.71 -14.95 9.03
C ILE A 147 -11.92 -14.37 8.32
N ARG A 148 -11.71 -13.26 7.61
CA ARG A 148 -12.74 -12.52 6.87
C ARG A 148 -12.54 -12.60 5.35
N TYR A 149 -11.31 -12.87 4.90
CA TYR A 149 -10.97 -13.11 3.51
C TYR A 149 -9.77 -14.04 3.43
N GLN A 150 -9.78 -14.95 2.44
CA GLN A 150 -8.67 -15.86 2.16
C GLN A 150 -8.50 -16.03 0.65
N PHE A 151 -7.25 -16.01 0.20
CA PHE A 151 -6.86 -16.24 -1.18
C PHE A 151 -5.63 -17.17 -1.21
N PRO A 152 -5.57 -18.19 -2.07
CA PRO A 152 -6.71 -18.69 -2.85
C PRO A 152 -7.86 -19.13 -1.93
N ASN A 153 -9.07 -19.10 -2.46
CA ASN A 153 -10.26 -19.45 -1.68
C ASN A 153 -10.31 -20.98 -1.47
N THR A 154 -9.84 -21.47 -0.32
CA THR A 154 -9.79 -22.90 0.02
C THR A 154 -11.17 -23.51 0.34
N ARG A 155 -12.27 -22.74 0.22
CA ARG A 155 -13.64 -23.22 0.49
C ARG A 155 -14.33 -23.88 -0.74
N GLN A 156 -13.61 -24.18 -1.80
CA GLN A 156 -14.11 -24.92 -2.97
C GLN A 156 -13.26 -26.20 -3.18
N GLN A 157 -13.32 -27.11 -2.23
CA GLN A 157 -13.11 -28.55 -2.44
C GLN A 157 -14.18 -29.32 -1.69
#